data_8b87aa745ef8c3898715736a86af7c66
#
_entry.id   8b87aa745ef8c3898715736a86af7c66
#
_cell.length_a   1.000
_cell.length_b   1.000
_cell.length_c   1.000
_cell.angle_alpha   90.00
_cell.angle_beta   90.00
_cell.angle_gamma   90.00
#
_symmetry.space_group_name_H-M   'P 1'
#
loop_
_entity.id
_entity.type
_entity.pdbx_description
1 polymer ?
#
loop_
_entity_poly.entity_id
_entity_poly.type
_entity_poly.pdbx_seq_one_letter_code
_entity_poly.pdbx_strand_id
1 'polypeptide(L)'
;MRKTQMVTDRELEILKILWARGKASVREVQDDLNRLGGPAVAYSTVQTLLNIMEDKKGLVRHVVEGRTFIYIPKKSSDRTIRELTRRFVDRVFDGALDRVMVALLDSKPVTPAEFDRLREMIDEAQRQTSLRPAEGEPDEA
;
A
#
# COMPACT_ATOMS: atom_id res chain seq x y z
N MET A 1 13.80 -15.03 7.77
CA MET A 1 13.52 -13.82 8.55
C MET A 1 12.45 -13.00 7.87
N ARG A 2 11.42 -12.73 8.56
CA ARG A 2 10.26 -12.09 7.95
C ARG A 2 10.43 -10.60 7.85
N LYS A 3 10.31 -10.09 6.65
CA LYS A 3 10.18 -8.67 6.42
C LYS A 3 8.71 -8.30 6.56
N THR A 4 8.19 -8.45 7.77
CA THR A 4 6.76 -8.26 8.04
C THR A 4 6.47 -6.96 8.76
N GLN A 5 7.42 -6.07 8.81
CA GLN A 5 7.21 -4.79 9.46
C GLN A 5 6.18 -3.97 8.70
N MET A 6 5.29 -3.37 9.45
CA MET A 6 4.26 -2.52 8.89
C MET A 6 4.88 -1.34 8.17
N VAL A 7 4.29 -0.97 7.05
CA VAL A 7 4.64 0.25 6.34
C VAL A 7 4.11 1.44 7.15
N THR A 8 4.97 2.37 7.47
CA THR A 8 4.55 3.58 8.18
C THR A 8 3.89 4.55 7.21
N ASP A 9 3.18 5.53 7.74
CA ASP A 9 2.53 6.55 6.92
C ASP A 9 3.54 7.27 6.03
N ARG A 10 4.69 7.64 6.58
CA ARG A 10 5.72 8.33 5.82
C ARG A 10 6.30 7.44 4.72
N GLU A 11 6.52 6.17 5.03
CA GLU A 11 6.98 5.21 4.03
C GLU A 11 5.96 5.01 2.91
N LEU A 12 4.68 4.99 3.24
CA LEU A 12 3.63 4.90 2.23
C LEU A 12 3.62 6.12 1.33
N GLU A 13 3.81 7.31 1.88
CA GLU A 13 3.93 8.53 1.08
C GLU A 13 5.11 8.42 0.10
N ILE A 14 6.24 7.91 0.56
CA ILE A 14 7.40 7.69 -0.30
C ILE A 14 7.09 6.68 -1.40
N LEU A 15 6.45 5.57 -1.06
CA LEU A 15 6.05 4.57 -2.06
C LEU A 15 5.13 5.16 -3.12
N LYS A 16 4.16 5.99 -2.72
CA LYS A 16 3.26 6.65 -3.66
C LYS A 16 4.02 7.53 -4.64
N ILE A 17 5.03 8.24 -4.15
CA ILE A 17 5.90 9.06 -4.99
C ILE A 17 6.65 8.17 -5.99
N LEU A 18 7.22 7.08 -5.51
CA LEU A 18 7.98 6.16 -6.37
C LEU A 18 7.08 5.49 -7.40
N TRP A 19 5.87 5.11 -7.04
CA TRP A 19 4.93 4.54 -8.01
C TRP A 19 4.54 5.56 -9.07
N ALA A 20 4.33 6.81 -8.69
CA ALA A 20 3.96 7.86 -9.63
C ALA A 20 5.10 8.18 -10.60
N ARG A 21 6.33 8.17 -10.11
CA ARG A 21 7.53 8.48 -10.93
C ARG A 21 8.12 7.27 -11.65
N GLY A 22 7.85 6.06 -11.14
CA GLY A 22 8.52 4.84 -11.57
C GLY A 22 9.86 4.62 -10.87
N LYS A 23 10.66 5.65 -10.70
CA LYS A 23 11.91 5.66 -9.96
C LYS A 23 12.24 7.09 -9.55
N ALA A 24 13.04 7.26 -8.52
CA ALA A 24 13.42 8.59 -8.07
C ALA A 24 14.71 8.57 -7.24
N SER A 25 15.44 9.68 -7.30
CA SER A 25 16.54 9.97 -6.40
C SER A 25 16.02 10.41 -5.04
N VAL A 26 16.91 10.43 -4.04
CA VAL A 26 16.57 10.95 -2.70
C VAL A 26 16.07 12.38 -2.80
N ARG A 27 16.73 13.21 -3.60
CA ARG A 27 16.34 14.62 -3.78
C ARG A 27 14.94 14.74 -4.37
N GLU A 28 14.62 13.95 -5.38
CA GLU A 28 13.30 13.97 -6.00
C GLU A 28 12.22 13.55 -5.02
N VAL A 29 12.48 12.52 -4.22
CA VAL A 29 11.55 12.09 -3.18
C VAL A 29 11.36 13.20 -2.14
N GLN A 30 12.47 13.82 -1.71
CA GLN A 30 12.41 14.93 -0.76
C GLN A 30 11.54 16.09 -1.29
N ASP A 31 11.77 16.47 -2.54
CA ASP A 31 11.02 17.57 -3.16
C ASP A 31 9.53 17.27 -3.20
N ASP A 32 9.16 16.05 -3.58
CA ASP A 32 7.76 15.66 -3.65
C ASP A 32 7.12 15.56 -2.26
N LEU A 33 7.83 15.02 -1.27
CA LEU A 33 7.34 14.99 0.10
C LEU A 33 7.05 16.40 0.62
N ASN A 34 7.96 17.33 0.35
CA ASN A 34 7.80 18.71 0.81
C ASN A 34 6.64 19.43 0.12
N ARG A 35 6.26 19.00 -1.09
CA ARG A 35 5.06 19.53 -1.76
C ARG A 35 3.76 19.05 -1.14
N LEU A 36 3.77 17.96 -0.39
CA LEU A 36 2.56 17.48 0.28
C LEU A 36 2.12 18.38 1.41
N GLY A 37 2.99 19.27 1.84
CA GLY A 37 2.70 20.17 2.95
C GLY A 37 3.18 19.62 4.29
N GLY A 38 2.96 20.38 5.36
CA GLY A 38 3.45 20.04 6.67
C GLY A 38 4.92 20.44 6.88
N PRO A 39 5.54 19.98 7.97
CA PRO A 39 6.93 20.31 8.26
C PRO A 39 7.85 19.79 7.17
N ALA A 40 8.86 20.59 6.82
CA ALA A 40 9.83 20.19 5.82
C ALA A 40 10.62 18.96 6.27
N VAL A 41 10.84 18.02 5.35
CA VAL A 41 11.60 16.80 5.60
C VAL A 41 13.01 16.98 5.08
N ALA A 42 14.00 16.74 5.95
CA ALA A 42 15.40 16.88 5.59
C ALA A 42 15.86 15.76 4.65
N TYR A 43 16.85 16.07 3.82
CA TYR A 43 17.46 15.10 2.91
C TYR A 43 17.93 13.84 3.66
N SER A 44 18.63 14.02 4.77
CA SER A 44 19.15 12.90 5.56
C SER A 44 18.03 12.01 6.10
N THR A 45 16.90 12.59 6.45
CA THR A 45 15.74 11.83 6.92
C THR A 45 15.19 10.95 5.79
N VAL A 46 15.03 11.52 4.60
CA VAL A 46 14.56 10.77 3.43
C VAL A 46 15.53 9.63 3.11
N GLN A 47 16.82 9.92 3.12
CA GLN A 47 17.83 8.91 2.84
C GLN A 47 17.78 7.78 3.86
N THR A 48 17.65 8.09 5.13
CA THR A 48 17.52 7.08 6.19
C THR A 48 16.28 6.23 6.00
N LEU A 49 15.16 6.85 5.69
CA LEU A 49 13.91 6.12 5.44
C LEU A 49 14.05 5.18 4.24
N LEU A 50 14.60 5.64 3.14
CA LEU A 50 14.81 4.81 1.96
C LEU A 50 15.75 3.64 2.25
N ASN A 51 16.80 3.86 3.05
CA ASN A 51 17.71 2.80 3.46
C ASN A 51 16.99 1.74 4.29
N ILE A 52 16.14 2.15 5.23
CA ILE A 52 15.34 1.22 6.03
C ILE A 52 14.36 0.45 5.15
N MET A 53 13.71 1.15 4.23
CA MET A 53 12.76 0.53 3.31
C MET A 53 13.43 -0.52 2.42
N GLU A 54 14.67 -0.30 2.05
CA GLU A 54 15.43 -1.25 1.25
C GLU A 54 15.96 -2.40 2.10
N ASP A 55 16.70 -2.09 3.15
CA ASP A 55 17.49 -3.08 3.89
C ASP A 55 16.64 -3.93 4.83
N LYS A 56 15.68 -3.30 5.51
CA LYS A 56 14.93 -3.98 6.56
C LYS A 56 13.55 -4.43 6.11
N LYS A 57 12.93 -3.70 5.21
CA LYS A 57 11.53 -3.96 4.84
C LYS A 57 11.37 -4.53 3.43
N GLY A 58 12.39 -4.44 2.60
CA GLY A 58 12.32 -4.98 1.25
C GLY A 58 11.26 -4.33 0.38
N LEU A 59 10.98 -3.04 0.61
CA LEU A 59 9.96 -2.29 -0.11
C LEU A 59 10.49 -1.66 -1.40
N VAL A 60 11.78 -1.33 -1.40
CA VAL A 60 12.44 -0.67 -2.53
C VAL A 60 13.80 -1.32 -2.76
N ARG A 61 14.34 -1.07 -3.94
CA ARG A 61 15.73 -1.36 -4.29
C ARG A 61 16.34 -0.12 -4.92
N HIS A 62 17.64 -0.06 -5.04
CA HIS A 62 18.27 1.06 -5.73
C HIS A 62 19.20 0.56 -6.83
N VAL A 63 19.40 1.43 -7.81
CA VAL A 63 20.43 1.31 -8.82
C VAL A 63 21.25 2.59 -8.81
N VAL A 64 22.43 2.56 -9.38
CA VAL A 64 23.28 3.75 -9.48
C VAL A 64 23.23 4.26 -10.92
N GLU A 65 22.86 5.53 -11.05
CA GLU A 65 22.91 6.23 -12.34
C GLU A 65 23.90 7.38 -12.18
N GLY A 66 25.04 7.23 -12.83
CA GLY A 66 26.14 8.15 -12.62
C GLY A 66 26.68 8.02 -11.19
N ARG A 67 26.52 9.06 -10.39
CA ARG A 67 26.90 9.06 -8.98
C ARG A 67 25.71 9.10 -8.05
N THR A 68 24.53 8.91 -8.59
CA THR A 68 23.28 9.09 -7.86
C THR A 68 22.59 7.76 -7.65
N PHE A 69 22.13 7.51 -6.42
CA PHE A 69 21.28 6.37 -6.12
C PHE A 69 19.87 6.69 -6.56
N ILE A 70 19.30 5.78 -7.35
CA ILE A 70 17.92 5.87 -7.83
C ILE A 70 17.14 4.72 -7.22
N TYR A 71 16.08 5.05 -6.50
CA TYR A 71 15.27 4.08 -5.81
C TYR A 71 14.06 3.68 -6.64
N ILE A 72 13.75 2.40 -6.60
CA ILE A 72 12.70 1.78 -7.40
C ILE A 72 11.84 0.93 -6.47
N PRO A 73 10.50 1.05 -6.54
CA PRO A 73 9.65 0.19 -5.72
C PRO A 73 9.75 -1.27 -6.18
N LYS A 74 9.82 -2.20 -5.24
CA LYS A 74 9.97 -3.63 -5.54
C LYS A 74 8.64 -4.28 -5.90
N LYS A 75 7.53 -3.73 -5.41
CA LYS A 75 6.19 -4.26 -5.66
C LYS A 75 5.31 -3.18 -6.26
N SER A 76 4.33 -3.60 -7.04
CA SER A 76 3.35 -2.67 -7.60
C SER A 76 2.51 -2.04 -6.50
N SER A 77 1.90 -0.90 -6.84
CA SER A 77 0.94 -0.22 -5.98
C SER A 77 -0.19 -1.17 -5.58
N ASP A 78 -0.81 -1.84 -6.55
CA ASP A 78 -1.93 -2.74 -6.30
C ASP A 78 -1.56 -3.86 -5.34
N ARG A 79 -0.42 -4.46 -5.53
CA ARG A 79 0.05 -5.55 -4.67
C ARG A 79 0.27 -5.09 -3.24
N THR A 80 0.93 -3.95 -3.08
CA THR A 80 1.21 -3.38 -1.77
C THR A 80 -0.06 -2.99 -1.04
N ILE A 81 -0.98 -2.34 -1.74
CA ILE A 81 -2.27 -1.93 -1.15
C ILE A 81 -3.05 -3.16 -0.70
N ARG A 82 -3.10 -4.23 -1.49
CA ARG A 82 -3.78 -5.47 -1.09
C ARG A 82 -3.16 -6.07 0.16
N GLU A 83 -1.83 -6.12 0.23
CA GLU A 83 -1.14 -6.66 1.40
C GLU A 83 -1.41 -5.82 2.65
N LEU A 84 -1.36 -4.50 2.53
CA LEU A 84 -1.64 -3.59 3.63
C LEU A 84 -3.08 -3.71 4.10
N THR A 85 -4.01 -3.77 3.16
CA THR A 85 -5.44 -3.91 3.46
C THR A 85 -5.71 -5.20 4.20
N ARG A 86 -5.17 -6.30 3.72
CA ARG A 86 -5.33 -7.61 4.36
C ARG A 86 -4.82 -7.62 5.79
N ARG A 87 -3.62 -7.07 5.99
CA ARG A 87 -3.04 -6.98 7.34
C ARG A 87 -3.88 -6.11 8.26
N PHE A 88 -4.37 -5.00 7.74
CA PHE A 88 -5.22 -4.09 8.51
C PHE A 88 -6.51 -4.79 8.93
N VAL A 89 -7.18 -5.46 8.01
CA VAL A 89 -8.42 -6.17 8.29
C VAL A 89 -8.18 -7.29 9.30
N ASP A 90 -7.12 -8.04 9.13
CA ASP A 90 -6.80 -9.14 10.05
C ASP A 90 -6.48 -8.62 11.45
N ARG A 91 -5.74 -7.53 11.53
CA ARG A 91 -5.26 -7.01 12.80
C ARG A 91 -6.32 -6.23 13.56
N VAL A 92 -7.07 -5.38 12.87
CA VAL A 92 -8.04 -4.46 13.51
C VAL A 92 -9.41 -5.10 13.64
N PHE A 93 -9.79 -5.91 12.67
CA PHE A 93 -11.14 -6.48 12.58
C PHE A 93 -11.16 -8.00 12.70
N ASP A 94 -10.05 -8.59 13.08
CA ASP A 94 -9.92 -10.05 13.23
C ASP A 94 -10.37 -10.82 11.98
N GLY A 95 -10.17 -10.22 10.80
CA GLY A 95 -10.55 -10.80 9.52
C GLY A 95 -12.04 -10.71 9.18
N ALA A 96 -12.83 -10.04 9.99
CA ALA A 96 -14.28 -9.96 9.79
C ALA A 96 -14.65 -8.87 8.78
N LEU A 97 -14.92 -9.26 7.55
CA LEU A 97 -15.22 -8.34 6.46
C LEU A 97 -16.47 -7.50 6.72
N ASP A 98 -17.51 -8.10 7.30
CA ASP A 98 -18.73 -7.38 7.64
C ASP A 98 -18.49 -6.26 8.63
N ARG A 99 -17.61 -6.45 9.60
CA ARG A 99 -17.23 -5.41 10.56
C ARG A 99 -16.49 -4.26 9.89
N VAL A 100 -15.66 -4.58 8.89
CA VAL A 100 -14.99 -3.56 8.09
C VAL A 100 -16.02 -2.69 7.37
N MET A 101 -17.02 -3.31 6.77
CA MET A 101 -18.07 -2.59 6.05
C MET A 101 -18.86 -1.68 6.98
N VAL A 102 -19.23 -2.16 8.16
CA VAL A 102 -19.91 -1.33 9.16
C VAL A 102 -19.08 -0.11 9.50
N ALA A 103 -17.81 -0.31 9.80
CA ALA A 103 -16.91 0.79 10.16
C ALA A 103 -16.77 1.81 9.01
N LEU A 104 -16.63 1.33 7.78
CA LEU A 104 -16.50 2.21 6.61
C LEU A 104 -17.78 3.02 6.36
N LEU A 105 -18.93 2.36 6.42
CA LEU A 105 -20.21 3.03 6.16
C LEU A 105 -20.55 4.05 7.26
N ASP A 106 -20.11 3.83 8.49
CA ASP A 106 -20.30 4.77 9.59
C ASP A 106 -19.31 5.93 9.58
N SER A 107 -18.16 5.77 8.91
CA SER A 107 -17.06 6.73 9.01
C SER A 107 -17.28 8.00 8.21
N LYS A 108 -18.12 7.94 7.18
CA LYS A 108 -18.38 9.08 6.31
C LYS A 108 -19.71 8.91 5.58
N PRO A 109 -20.32 10.02 5.13
CA PRO A 109 -21.54 9.95 4.32
C PRO A 109 -21.26 9.19 3.02
N VAL A 110 -22.22 8.34 2.63
CA VAL A 110 -22.16 7.58 1.38
C VAL A 110 -23.31 8.03 0.50
N THR A 111 -23.03 8.43 -0.71
CA THR A 111 -24.04 8.89 -1.67
C THR A 111 -24.80 7.69 -2.26
N PRO A 112 -26.04 7.90 -2.79
CA PRO A 112 -26.73 6.82 -3.49
C PRO A 112 -25.95 6.25 -4.67
N ALA A 113 -25.20 7.08 -5.40
CA ALA A 113 -24.37 6.63 -6.50
C ALA A 113 -23.23 5.74 -6.01
N GLU A 114 -22.63 6.06 -4.89
CA GLU A 114 -21.59 5.23 -4.29
C GLU A 114 -22.16 3.88 -3.82
N PHE A 115 -23.34 3.87 -3.23
CA PHE A 115 -23.99 2.61 -2.85
C PHE A 115 -24.26 1.73 -4.08
N ASP A 116 -24.74 2.31 -5.17
CA ASP A 116 -24.99 1.55 -6.40
C ASP A 116 -23.71 0.93 -6.93
N ARG A 117 -22.63 1.71 -6.93
CA ARG A 117 -21.33 1.23 -7.36
C ARG A 117 -20.81 0.09 -6.48
N LEU A 118 -20.96 0.22 -5.17
CA LEU A 118 -20.55 -0.82 -4.24
C LEU A 118 -21.31 -2.12 -4.46
N ARG A 119 -22.64 -2.03 -4.72
CA ARG A 119 -23.44 -3.20 -5.04
C ARG A 119 -22.96 -3.89 -6.30
N GLU A 120 -22.65 -3.12 -7.35
CA GLU A 120 -22.11 -3.66 -8.58
C GLU A 120 -20.77 -4.37 -8.34
N MET A 121 -19.90 -3.79 -7.52
CA MET A 121 -18.61 -4.38 -7.18
C MET A 121 -18.79 -5.71 -6.43
N ILE A 122 -19.72 -5.75 -5.51
CA ILE A 122 -20.02 -6.98 -4.76
C ILE A 122 -20.57 -8.05 -5.67
N ASP A 123 -21.50 -7.70 -6.56
CA ASP A 123 -22.08 -8.64 -7.51
C ASP A 123 -21.02 -9.21 -8.45
N GLU A 124 -20.13 -8.35 -8.93
CA GLU A 124 -19.03 -8.79 -9.79
C GLU A 124 -18.07 -9.71 -9.05
N ALA A 125 -17.70 -9.37 -7.83
CA ALA A 125 -16.83 -10.21 -7.01
C ALA A 125 -17.47 -11.59 -6.77
N GLN A 126 -18.76 -11.61 -6.52
CA GLN A 126 -19.51 -12.87 -6.35
C GLN A 126 -19.52 -13.72 -7.61
N ARG A 127 -19.71 -13.10 -8.77
CA ARG A 127 -19.63 -13.81 -10.05
C ARG A 127 -18.25 -14.40 -10.29
N GLN A 128 -17.21 -13.63 -10.02
CA GLN A 128 -15.83 -14.09 -10.18
C GLN A 128 -15.53 -15.27 -9.28
N THR A 129 -15.99 -15.23 -8.04
CA THR A 129 -15.82 -16.33 -7.09
C THR A 129 -16.56 -17.59 -7.55
N SER A 130 -17.77 -17.44 -8.10
CA SER A 130 -18.56 -18.57 -8.59
C SER A 130 -17.94 -19.22 -9.82
N LEU A 131 -17.22 -18.45 -10.64
CA LEU A 131 -16.57 -18.95 -11.85
C LEU A 131 -15.21 -19.57 -11.58
N ARG A 132 -14.60 -19.26 -10.45
CA ARG A 132 -13.36 -19.91 -10.06
C ARG A 132 -13.67 -21.32 -9.59
N PRO A 133 -13.01 -22.33 -10.17
CA PRO A 133 -13.03 -23.63 -9.53
C PRO A 133 -12.51 -23.42 -8.11
N ALA A 134 -13.08 -24.13 -7.17
CA ALA A 134 -12.60 -24.13 -5.80
C ALA A 134 -11.14 -24.58 -5.82
N GLU A 135 -10.24 -23.62 -6.02
CA GLU A 135 -8.82 -23.88 -5.82
C GLU A 135 -8.64 -24.12 -4.35
N GLY A 136 -8.46 -25.38 -4.03
CA GLY A 136 -7.91 -25.78 -2.79
C GLY A 136 -8.27 -24.87 -1.64
N GLU A 137 -9.45 -25.01 -1.13
CA GLU A 137 -9.59 -24.64 0.26
C GLU A 137 -8.34 -25.19 0.91
N PRO A 138 -7.60 -24.35 1.66
CA PRO A 138 -6.50 -24.90 2.40
C PRO A 138 -7.07 -26.08 3.14
N ASP A 139 -6.54 -27.20 2.83
CA ASP A 139 -6.87 -28.41 3.51
C ASP A 139 -6.80 -28.08 4.98
N GLU A 140 -7.94 -28.00 5.59
CA GLU A 140 -7.98 -27.98 7.01
C GLU A 140 -7.59 -29.37 7.46
N ALA A 141 -6.33 -29.56 7.46
CA ALA A 141 -5.85 -30.75 8.11
C ALA A 141 -6.04 -30.62 9.59
#